data_b98b047b617f76a924b6eb978f4f31b1
#
_entry.id   b98b047b617f76a924b6eb978f4f31b1
#
_cell.length_a   1.000
_cell.length_b   1.000
_cell.length_c   1.000
_cell.angle_alpha   90.00
_cell.angle_beta   90.00
_cell.angle_gamma   90.00
#
_symmetry.space_group_name_H-M   'P 1'
#
loop_
_entity.id
_entity.type
_entity.pdbx_description
1 polymer ?
#
loop_
_entity_poly.entity_id
_entity_poly.type
_entity_poly.pdbx_seq_one_letter_code
_entity_poly.pdbx_strand_id
1 'polypeptide(L)'
;ALVRAHFAAAGAQEGEDVCVVDIGETGLRLHIFQDGNVATRRSVELGMRDLVHLISDKTGVDEHIAHAQMLADYDGILESEDARDLYHRMAAEVTKAVNFYNYNNRERTLRCVYLCGGGAAVEPLRRSFSETVRLDIRPVGELLPETALDMPWLYAAAIGCAMQRD
;
A
#
# COMPACT_ATOMS: atom_id res chain seq x y z
N ALA A 1 14.39 -1.04 7.48
CA ALA A 1 15.03 0.19 7.96
C ALA A 1 13.99 1.22 8.42
N LEU A 2 13.10 1.75 7.54
CA LEU A 2 12.10 2.79 7.88
C LEU A 2 11.31 2.48 9.16
N VAL A 3 10.67 1.33 9.21
CA VAL A 3 9.88 0.91 10.36
C VAL A 3 10.74 0.80 11.63
N ARG A 4 11.98 0.29 11.52
CA ARG A 4 12.92 0.26 12.66
C ARG A 4 13.28 1.65 13.16
N ALA A 5 13.52 2.59 12.24
CA ALA A 5 13.82 3.98 12.61
C ALA A 5 12.62 4.66 13.29
N HIS A 6 11.41 4.42 12.78
CA HIS A 6 10.17 4.90 13.39
C HIS A 6 10.02 4.39 14.83
N PHE A 7 10.18 3.07 15.04
CA PHE A 7 10.10 2.47 16.37
C PHE A 7 11.18 3.03 17.33
N ALA A 8 12.38 3.28 16.82
CA ALA A 8 13.46 3.85 17.64
C ALA A 8 13.22 5.33 18.01
N ALA A 9 12.62 6.11 17.10
CA ALA A 9 12.38 7.54 17.28
C ALA A 9 11.10 7.86 18.08
N ALA A 10 10.03 7.10 17.85
CA ALA A 10 8.71 7.36 18.42
C ALA A 10 8.51 6.80 19.83
N GLY A 11 9.48 6.07 20.39
CA GLY A 11 9.28 5.33 21.64
C GLY A 11 8.07 4.39 21.53
N ALA A 12 7.98 3.65 20.42
CA ALA A 12 6.84 2.79 20.12
C ALA A 12 6.44 1.95 21.33
N GLN A 13 5.16 1.90 21.61
CA GLN A 13 4.65 1.12 22.75
C GLN A 13 4.98 -0.36 22.52
N GLU A 14 5.47 -1.04 23.54
CA GLU A 14 5.68 -2.49 23.47
C GLU A 14 4.39 -3.17 23.03
N GLY A 15 4.48 -4.03 22.01
CA GLY A 15 3.33 -4.77 21.49
C GLY A 15 2.58 -4.11 20.32
N GLU A 16 2.99 -2.91 19.87
CA GLU A 16 2.43 -2.29 18.67
C GLU A 16 3.08 -2.83 17.40
N ASP A 17 2.26 -3.29 16.48
CA ASP A 17 2.69 -3.84 15.20
C ASP A 17 2.35 -2.89 14.07
N VAL A 18 3.20 -2.86 13.04
CA VAL A 18 3.03 -1.98 11.87
C VAL A 18 2.86 -2.83 10.61
N CYS A 19 1.82 -2.56 9.85
CA CYS A 19 1.63 -3.11 8.51
C CYS A 19 1.98 -2.08 7.45
N VAL A 20 2.83 -2.45 6.49
CA VAL A 20 3.12 -1.65 5.29
C VAL A 20 2.65 -2.41 4.07
N VAL A 21 1.85 -1.77 3.23
CA VAL A 21 1.36 -2.29 1.96
C VAL A 21 1.94 -1.47 0.82
N ASP A 22 2.77 -2.12 0.01
CA ASP A 22 3.30 -1.58 -1.23
C ASP A 22 2.34 -1.96 -2.38
N ILE A 23 1.71 -0.96 -2.97
CA ILE A 23 0.78 -1.11 -4.09
C ILE A 23 1.57 -0.87 -5.37
N GLY A 24 2.11 -1.96 -5.90
CA GLY A 24 2.96 -1.94 -7.08
C GLY A 24 2.19 -2.07 -8.39
N GLU A 25 2.95 -2.06 -9.48
CA GLU A 25 2.41 -2.26 -10.83
C GLU A 25 1.83 -3.67 -11.00
N THR A 26 2.58 -4.70 -10.59
CA THR A 26 2.23 -6.11 -10.82
C THR A 26 1.61 -6.80 -9.61
N GLY A 27 1.52 -6.13 -8.47
CA GLY A 27 0.97 -6.75 -7.28
C GLY A 27 1.11 -5.94 -6.01
N LEU A 28 0.44 -6.43 -4.97
CA LEU A 28 0.51 -5.93 -3.61
C LEU A 28 1.56 -6.72 -2.82
N ARG A 29 2.36 -6.01 -2.02
CA ARG A 29 3.30 -6.63 -1.07
C ARG A 29 3.01 -6.12 0.33
N LEU A 30 2.60 -7.04 1.19
CA LEU A 30 2.34 -6.74 2.60
C LEU A 30 3.52 -7.16 3.44
N HIS A 31 3.93 -6.27 4.33
CA HIS A 31 4.96 -6.52 5.33
C HIS A 31 4.41 -6.13 6.70
N ILE A 32 4.31 -7.10 7.61
CA ILE A 32 3.94 -6.83 9.00
C ILE A 32 5.21 -6.93 9.84
N PHE A 33 5.42 -5.90 10.66
CA PHE A 33 6.57 -5.76 11.53
C PHE A 33 6.13 -5.86 12.97
N GLN A 34 6.88 -6.65 13.75
CA GLN A 34 6.79 -6.76 15.20
C GLN A 34 8.08 -6.19 15.80
N ASP A 35 7.96 -5.22 16.68
CA ASP A 35 9.12 -4.59 17.33
C ASP A 35 10.22 -4.18 16.33
N GLY A 36 9.80 -3.64 15.17
CA GLY A 36 10.69 -3.23 14.08
C GLY A 36 11.27 -4.37 13.22
N ASN A 37 10.97 -5.64 13.50
CA ASN A 37 11.41 -6.78 12.71
C ASN A 37 10.27 -7.32 11.83
N VAL A 38 10.62 -7.83 10.64
CA VAL A 38 9.62 -8.41 9.76
C VAL A 38 9.13 -9.74 10.33
N ALA A 39 7.85 -9.79 10.71
CA ALA A 39 7.19 -10.99 11.20
C ALA A 39 6.48 -11.75 10.08
N THR A 40 5.84 -11.03 9.15
CA THR A 40 5.06 -11.63 8.06
C THR A 40 5.30 -10.89 6.76
N ARG A 41 5.40 -11.66 5.66
CA ARG A 41 5.40 -11.15 4.29
C ARG A 41 4.33 -11.88 3.49
N ARG A 42 3.57 -11.12 2.70
CA ARG A 42 2.59 -11.68 1.76
C ARG A 42 2.65 -10.91 0.45
N SER A 43 2.59 -11.63 -0.66
CA SER A 43 2.44 -11.05 -1.99
C SER A 43 1.13 -11.52 -2.59
N VAL A 44 0.48 -10.63 -3.33
CA VAL A 44 -0.76 -10.88 -4.08
C VAL A 44 -0.52 -10.37 -5.49
N GLU A 45 -0.78 -11.20 -6.49
CA GLU A 45 -0.66 -10.85 -7.91
C GLU A 45 -1.91 -10.07 -8.35
N LEU A 46 -2.04 -8.87 -7.83
CA LEU A 46 -3.10 -7.91 -8.14
C LEU A 46 -2.53 -6.51 -7.96
N GLY A 47 -2.37 -5.76 -9.05
CA GLY A 47 -1.67 -4.50 -9.06
C GLY A 47 -2.27 -3.46 -10.02
N MET A 48 -1.57 -2.34 -10.21
CA MET A 48 -2.05 -1.27 -11.07
C MET A 48 -2.09 -1.66 -12.55
N ARG A 49 -1.32 -2.67 -12.98
CA ARG A 49 -1.37 -3.22 -14.33
C ARG A 49 -2.73 -3.84 -14.65
N ASP A 50 -3.41 -4.44 -13.66
CA ASP A 50 -4.74 -4.99 -13.86
C ASP A 50 -5.75 -3.91 -14.26
N LEU A 51 -5.58 -2.67 -13.76
CA LEU A 51 -6.40 -1.53 -14.23
C LEU A 51 -6.06 -1.15 -15.68
N VAL A 52 -4.78 -1.18 -16.06
CA VAL A 52 -4.37 -0.92 -17.45
C VAL A 52 -4.99 -1.95 -18.39
N HIS A 53 -4.98 -3.23 -18.03
CA HIS A 53 -5.62 -4.29 -18.81
C HIS A 53 -7.13 -4.06 -18.93
N LEU A 54 -7.83 -3.73 -17.84
CA LEU A 54 -9.27 -3.43 -17.85
C LEU A 54 -9.59 -2.27 -18.79
N ILE A 55 -8.77 -1.21 -18.79
CA ILE A 55 -8.92 -0.07 -19.71
C ILE A 55 -8.71 -0.50 -21.15
N SER A 56 -7.62 -1.23 -21.43
CA SER A 56 -7.29 -1.73 -22.77
C SER A 56 -8.41 -2.61 -23.32
N ASP A 57 -8.89 -3.56 -22.54
CA ASP A 57 -9.96 -4.48 -22.93
C ASP A 57 -11.29 -3.75 -23.22
N LYS A 58 -11.62 -2.75 -22.40
CA LYS A 58 -12.88 -2.01 -22.51
C LYS A 58 -12.89 -1.01 -23.66
N THR A 59 -11.77 -0.37 -23.93
CA THR A 59 -11.65 0.69 -24.95
C THR A 59 -11.09 0.20 -26.28
N GLY A 60 -10.47 -0.98 -26.29
CA GLY A 60 -9.79 -1.53 -27.47
C GLY A 60 -8.48 -0.81 -27.82
N VAL A 61 -7.94 0.03 -26.93
CA VAL A 61 -6.65 0.70 -27.13
C VAL A 61 -5.49 -0.18 -26.67
N ASP A 62 -4.30 0.08 -27.21
CA ASP A 62 -3.06 -0.56 -26.75
C ASP A 62 -2.77 -0.26 -25.27
N GLU A 63 -2.10 -1.21 -24.57
CA GLU A 63 -1.76 -1.06 -23.17
C GLU A 63 -0.93 0.19 -22.83
N HIS A 64 -0.07 0.65 -23.73
CA HIS A 64 0.69 1.89 -23.52
C HIS A 64 -0.24 3.11 -23.52
N ILE A 65 -1.24 3.12 -24.41
CA ILE A 65 -2.26 4.18 -24.46
C ILE A 65 -3.15 4.07 -23.22
N ALA A 66 -3.59 2.87 -22.86
CA ALA A 66 -4.37 2.63 -21.66
C ALA A 66 -3.64 3.08 -20.38
N HIS A 67 -2.34 2.81 -20.28
CA HIS A 67 -1.51 3.29 -19.18
C HIS A 67 -1.42 4.83 -19.13
N ALA A 68 -1.25 5.47 -20.28
CA ALA A 68 -1.26 6.95 -20.36
C ALA A 68 -2.63 7.53 -19.94
N GLN A 69 -3.74 6.89 -20.37
CA GLN A 69 -5.09 7.27 -19.96
C GLN A 69 -5.30 7.12 -18.47
N MET A 70 -4.82 6.03 -17.87
CA MET A 70 -4.86 5.82 -16.41
C MET A 70 -4.09 6.92 -15.67
N LEU A 71 -2.88 7.25 -16.09
CA LEU A 71 -2.06 8.29 -15.45
C LEU A 71 -2.68 9.69 -15.55
N ALA A 72 -3.40 9.97 -16.65
CA ALA A 72 -4.07 11.25 -16.88
C ALA A 72 -5.49 11.32 -16.28
N ASP A 73 -5.98 10.24 -15.66
CA ASP A 73 -7.39 10.08 -15.26
C ASP A 73 -8.34 10.46 -16.41
N TYR A 74 -8.02 9.99 -17.61
CA TYR A 74 -8.79 10.33 -18.80
C TYR A 74 -10.24 9.89 -18.66
N ASP A 75 -11.18 10.81 -18.84
CA ASP A 75 -12.62 10.60 -18.73
C ASP A 75 -13.07 10.03 -17.34
N GLY A 76 -12.33 10.34 -16.28
CA GLY A 76 -12.62 9.88 -14.92
C GLY A 76 -12.47 8.36 -14.73
N ILE A 77 -11.58 7.75 -15.48
CA ILE A 77 -11.39 6.29 -15.53
C ILE A 77 -11.05 5.68 -14.17
N LEU A 78 -10.36 6.46 -13.31
CA LEU A 78 -10.02 6.03 -11.95
C LEU A 78 -11.23 5.92 -11.01
N GLU A 79 -12.35 6.54 -11.36
CA GLU A 79 -13.62 6.46 -10.63
C GLU A 79 -14.63 5.52 -11.33
N SER A 80 -14.22 4.82 -12.40
CA SER A 80 -15.10 3.87 -13.10
C SER A 80 -15.51 2.71 -12.19
N GLU A 81 -16.60 2.03 -12.51
CA GLU A 81 -17.07 0.85 -11.77
C GLU A 81 -16.02 -0.25 -11.75
N ASP A 82 -15.39 -0.54 -12.89
CA ASP A 82 -14.33 -1.55 -13.01
C ASP A 82 -13.11 -1.22 -12.13
N ALA A 83 -12.72 0.07 -12.08
CA ALA A 83 -11.64 0.52 -11.22
C ALA A 83 -11.99 0.34 -9.74
N ARG A 84 -13.21 0.71 -9.33
CA ARG A 84 -13.68 0.54 -7.95
C ARG A 84 -13.72 -0.93 -7.54
N ASP A 85 -14.20 -1.82 -8.42
CA ASP A 85 -14.22 -3.25 -8.16
C ASP A 85 -12.81 -3.81 -7.98
N LEU A 86 -11.85 -3.37 -8.79
CA LEU A 86 -10.44 -3.74 -8.63
C LEU A 86 -9.89 -3.27 -7.28
N TYR A 87 -10.16 -2.01 -6.88
CA TYR A 87 -9.70 -1.47 -5.60
C TYR A 87 -10.31 -2.22 -4.41
N HIS A 88 -11.59 -2.57 -4.47
CA HIS A 88 -12.24 -3.39 -3.45
C HIS A 88 -11.62 -4.79 -3.34
N ARG A 89 -11.28 -5.41 -4.46
CA ARG A 89 -10.58 -6.69 -4.46
C ARG A 89 -9.20 -6.59 -3.83
N MET A 90 -8.44 -5.55 -4.16
CA MET A 90 -7.13 -5.27 -3.53
C MET A 90 -7.27 -5.09 -2.01
N ALA A 91 -8.20 -4.25 -1.57
CA ALA A 91 -8.45 -3.98 -0.16
C ALA A 91 -8.93 -5.23 0.60
N ALA A 92 -9.74 -6.08 -0.04
CA ALA A 92 -10.19 -7.36 0.52
C ALA A 92 -9.02 -8.33 0.76
N GLU A 93 -8.04 -8.40 -0.14
CA GLU A 93 -6.84 -9.23 0.07
C GLU A 93 -6.00 -8.74 1.26
N VAL A 94 -5.86 -7.42 1.41
CA VAL A 94 -5.21 -6.83 2.59
C VAL A 94 -5.98 -7.17 3.87
N THR A 95 -7.32 -7.04 3.84
CA THR A 95 -8.19 -7.38 4.98
C THR A 95 -8.04 -8.86 5.39
N LYS A 96 -7.98 -9.78 4.43
CA LYS A 96 -7.73 -11.21 4.69
C LYS A 96 -6.38 -11.43 5.39
N ALA A 97 -5.33 -10.76 4.92
CA ALA A 97 -3.99 -10.88 5.51
C ALA A 97 -3.93 -10.33 6.94
N VAL A 98 -4.55 -9.17 7.17
CA VAL A 98 -4.65 -8.53 8.49
C VAL A 98 -5.44 -9.41 9.46
N ASN A 99 -6.60 -9.92 9.05
CA ASN A 99 -7.43 -10.79 9.88
C ASN A 99 -6.70 -12.09 10.24
N PHE A 100 -6.01 -12.69 9.28
CA PHE A 100 -5.19 -13.88 9.53
C PHE A 100 -4.08 -13.60 10.55
N TYR A 101 -3.40 -12.45 10.41
CA TYR A 101 -2.37 -12.04 11.35
C TYR A 101 -2.92 -11.84 12.76
N ASN A 102 -3.99 -11.07 12.91
CA ASN A 102 -4.62 -10.79 14.21
C ASN A 102 -5.16 -12.04 14.88
N TYR A 103 -5.68 -12.99 14.10
CA TYR A 103 -6.15 -14.28 14.64
C TYR A 103 -5.01 -15.08 15.30
N ASN A 104 -3.82 -15.05 14.70
CA ASN A 104 -2.65 -15.79 15.19
C ASN A 104 -1.84 -15.04 16.26
N ASN A 105 -2.07 -13.74 16.44
CA ASN A 105 -1.30 -12.87 17.35
C ASN A 105 -2.22 -12.08 18.27
N ARG A 106 -3.02 -12.77 19.08
CA ARG A 106 -4.10 -12.18 19.91
C ARG A 106 -3.62 -11.20 20.99
N GLU A 107 -2.37 -11.33 21.41
CA GLU A 107 -1.76 -10.47 22.44
C GLU A 107 -1.14 -9.19 21.87
N ARG A 108 -1.15 -9.05 20.54
CA ARG A 108 -0.55 -7.91 19.83
C ARG A 108 -1.63 -7.08 19.14
N THR A 109 -1.32 -5.83 18.86
CA THR A 109 -2.26 -4.89 18.24
C THR A 109 -1.72 -4.35 16.94
N LEU A 110 -2.40 -4.67 15.83
CA LEU A 110 -2.23 -4.02 14.55
C LEU A 110 -3.32 -2.95 14.39
N ARG A 111 -2.96 -1.68 14.49
CA ARG A 111 -3.93 -0.56 14.50
C ARG A 111 -4.04 0.16 13.18
N CYS A 112 -2.98 0.18 12.40
CA CYS A 112 -2.93 0.93 11.16
C CYS A 112 -2.21 0.17 10.05
N VAL A 113 -2.49 0.59 8.81
CA VAL A 113 -1.84 0.13 7.59
C VAL A 113 -1.27 1.34 6.88
N TYR A 114 0.02 1.31 6.60
CA TYR A 114 0.71 2.34 5.83
C TYR A 114 0.77 1.96 4.37
N LEU A 115 0.31 2.84 3.48
CA LEU A 115 0.33 2.63 2.04
C LEU A 115 1.55 3.29 1.40
N CYS A 116 2.20 2.55 0.49
CA CYS A 116 3.27 3.04 -0.38
C CYS A 116 3.17 2.42 -1.78
N GLY A 117 4.09 2.76 -2.67
CA GLY A 117 4.08 2.36 -4.07
C GLY A 117 3.26 3.29 -4.96
N GLY A 118 3.31 3.06 -6.27
CA GLY A 118 2.64 3.90 -7.27
C GLY A 118 1.13 4.00 -7.09
N GLY A 119 0.48 2.90 -6.71
CA GLY A 119 -0.96 2.87 -6.45
C GLY A 119 -1.39 3.71 -5.26
N ALA A 120 -0.50 3.97 -4.29
CA ALA A 120 -0.81 4.84 -3.16
C ALA A 120 -1.02 6.31 -3.55
N ALA A 121 -0.64 6.73 -4.77
CA ALA A 121 -0.95 8.04 -5.32
C ALA A 121 -2.41 8.18 -5.76
N VAL A 122 -3.08 7.06 -6.06
CA VAL A 122 -4.46 7.04 -6.59
C VAL A 122 -5.45 7.25 -5.45
N GLU A 123 -6.08 8.41 -5.41
CA GLU A 123 -7.00 8.79 -4.32
C GLU A 123 -8.23 7.87 -4.22
N PRO A 124 -8.94 7.49 -5.31
CA PRO A 124 -10.06 6.56 -5.24
C PRO A 124 -9.68 5.19 -4.66
N LEU A 125 -8.45 4.72 -4.95
CA LEU A 125 -7.94 3.48 -4.37
C LEU A 125 -7.73 3.62 -2.85
N ARG A 126 -7.11 4.70 -2.38
CA ARG A 126 -6.94 4.95 -0.93
C ARG A 126 -8.29 5.02 -0.21
N ARG A 127 -9.29 5.65 -0.81
CA ARG A 127 -10.65 5.72 -0.27
C ARG A 127 -11.25 4.33 -0.13
N SER A 128 -11.15 3.48 -1.16
CA SER A 128 -11.61 2.10 -1.12
C SER A 128 -10.94 1.28 -0.01
N PHE A 129 -9.62 1.49 0.20
CA PHE A 129 -8.91 0.86 1.32
C PHE A 129 -9.45 1.32 2.66
N SER A 130 -9.68 2.63 2.85
CA SER A 130 -10.22 3.18 4.09
C SER A 130 -11.63 2.67 4.40
N GLU A 131 -12.44 2.41 3.39
CA GLU A 131 -13.79 1.89 3.54
C GLU A 131 -13.83 0.38 3.82
N THR A 132 -12.87 -0.38 3.28
CA THR A 132 -12.88 -1.85 3.31
C THR A 132 -12.03 -2.43 4.45
N VAL A 133 -10.87 -1.86 4.69
CA VAL A 133 -9.94 -2.31 5.74
C VAL A 133 -10.34 -1.66 7.06
N ARG A 134 -10.66 -2.48 8.08
CA ARG A 134 -11.10 -2.01 9.40
C ARG A 134 -9.94 -1.56 10.29
N LEU A 135 -8.96 -0.89 9.71
CA LEU A 135 -7.82 -0.30 10.38
C LEU A 135 -7.60 1.10 9.84
N ASP A 136 -6.87 1.88 10.57
CA ASP A 136 -6.48 3.23 10.17
C ASP A 136 -5.54 3.17 8.95
N ILE A 137 -5.93 3.78 7.86
CA ILE A 137 -5.11 3.82 6.63
C ILE A 137 -4.32 5.11 6.61
N ARG A 138 -2.99 4.99 6.56
CA ARG A 138 -2.05 6.10 6.65
C ARG A 138 -1.06 6.14 5.48
N PRO A 139 -0.60 7.31 5.07
CA PRO A 139 0.48 7.41 4.12
C PRO A 139 1.81 7.00 4.76
N VAL A 140 2.64 6.25 4.03
CA VAL A 140 3.97 5.84 4.52
C VAL A 140 4.87 7.02 4.88
N GLY A 141 4.57 8.22 4.39
CA GLY A 141 5.26 9.45 4.75
C GLY A 141 5.34 9.72 6.24
N GLU A 142 4.35 9.26 7.01
CA GLU A 142 4.35 9.38 8.48
C GLU A 142 5.45 8.55 9.16
N LEU A 143 5.97 7.51 8.48
CA LEU A 143 7.10 6.71 8.96
C LEU A 143 8.45 7.29 8.56
N LEU A 144 8.46 8.31 7.72
CA LEU A 144 9.68 8.92 7.21
C LEU A 144 10.11 10.06 8.13
N PRO A 145 11.43 10.29 8.30
CA PRO A 145 11.90 11.54 8.85
C PRO A 145 11.43 12.70 7.95
N GLU A 146 11.35 13.90 8.49
CA GLU A 146 11.04 15.08 7.69
C GLU A 146 11.89 15.10 6.42
N THR A 147 11.24 14.98 5.27
CA THR A 147 11.89 14.95 3.97
C THR A 147 11.30 16.03 3.10
N ALA A 148 12.14 16.64 2.26
CA ALA A 148 11.69 17.60 1.25
C ALA A 148 11.16 16.93 -0.03
N LEU A 149 10.82 15.63 0.01
CA LEU A 149 10.31 14.90 -1.14
C LEU A 149 8.81 15.11 -1.31
N ASP A 150 8.39 15.54 -2.47
CA ASP A 150 6.98 15.79 -2.80
C ASP A 150 6.14 14.49 -2.81
N MET A 151 6.75 13.33 -3.10
CA MET A 151 6.07 12.04 -3.21
C MET A 151 6.82 10.93 -2.45
N PRO A 152 6.89 10.98 -1.12
CA PRO A 152 7.70 10.06 -0.33
C PRO A 152 7.26 8.58 -0.46
N TRP A 153 5.99 8.32 -0.79
CA TRP A 153 5.46 6.96 -0.98
C TRP A 153 6.08 6.21 -2.15
N LEU A 154 6.55 6.92 -3.20
CA LEU A 154 7.25 6.30 -4.33
C LEU A 154 8.66 5.84 -3.97
N TYR A 155 9.29 6.51 -3.02
CA TYR A 155 10.69 6.30 -2.67
C TYR A 155 10.90 5.57 -1.34
N ALA A 156 9.82 5.07 -0.72
CA ALA A 156 9.88 4.44 0.60
C ALA A 156 10.93 3.32 0.70
N ALA A 157 11.05 2.48 -0.33
CA ALA A 157 12.05 1.41 -0.38
C ALA A 157 13.47 1.97 -0.51
N ALA A 158 13.70 2.96 -1.38
CA ALA A 158 15.01 3.59 -1.60
C ALA A 158 15.49 4.32 -0.34
N ILE A 159 14.58 5.08 0.31
CA ILE A 159 14.87 5.76 1.58
C ILE A 159 15.22 4.73 2.65
N GLY A 160 14.43 3.64 2.73
CA GLY A 160 14.69 2.54 3.66
C GLY A 160 16.06 1.90 3.45
N CYS A 161 16.50 1.71 2.21
CA CYS A 161 17.84 1.23 1.90
C CYS A 161 18.93 2.23 2.30
N ALA A 162 18.73 3.53 2.02
CA ALA A 162 19.67 4.57 2.38
C ALA A 162 19.85 4.75 3.90
N MET A 163 18.82 4.41 4.69
CA MET A 163 18.87 4.44 6.16
C MET A 163 19.51 3.19 6.79
N GLN A 164 19.79 2.15 6.01
CA GLN A 164 20.61 1.02 6.47
C GLN A 164 22.06 1.50 6.58
N ARG A 165 22.45 1.86 7.79
CA ARG A 165 23.89 1.96 8.12
C ARG A 165 24.32 0.60 8.60
N ASP A 166 25.47 0.15 8.08
CA ASP A 166 26.16 -1.08 8.46
C ASP A 166 26.42 -1.13 9.97
#